data_faa2c7e7ca082c029b705f606ae04ba5
#
_entry.id   faa2c7e7ca082c029b705f606ae04ba5
#
_cell.length_a   1.000
_cell.length_b   1.000
_cell.length_c   1.000
_cell.angle_alpha   90.00
_cell.angle_beta   90.00
_cell.angle_gamma   90.00
#
_symmetry.space_group_name_H-M   'P 1'
#
loop_
_entity.id
_entity.type
_entity.pdbx_description
1 polymer ?
#
loop_
_entity_poly.entity_id
_entity_poly.type
_entity_poly.pdbx_seq_one_letter_code
_entity_poly.pdbx_strand_id
1 'polypeptide(L)'
;GAHCPAIPPVLRRFGSRRGMAESVRLPTPYNRKTEIRPMFTEIILFLLDTVFTLFGMALLLRLWMQLSRLPSRNPVSQGVFQVTDWIVRPLRRIIPGLGGIDWATVFAAYLTAVAFLLCRALVLGADPLGFLPVILALGVLSMLKWGISMVMWVTLLMAVLSWVNPNSPLAAPIWHLTAPLLRPIQRVVPRLGGFDISPLILFVIAQILLMVIANVSRGVA
;
A
#
# COMPACT_ATOMS: atom_id res chain seq x y z
N GLY A 1 -76.64 44.06 -1.11
CA GLY A 1 -76.37 42.70 -1.37
C GLY A 1 -74.90 42.49 -1.76
N ALA A 2 -74.01 42.23 -0.79
CA ALA A 2 -72.64 41.85 -1.09
C ALA A 2 -72.44 40.39 -0.68
N HIS A 3 -72.28 39.50 -1.68
CA HIS A 3 -71.89 38.11 -1.50
C HIS A 3 -70.47 38.02 -1.02
N CYS A 4 -70.29 37.48 0.20
CA CYS A 4 -69.00 37.09 0.73
C CYS A 4 -68.70 35.63 0.26
N PRO A 5 -67.59 35.33 -0.45
CA PRO A 5 -67.29 33.97 -0.85
C PRO A 5 -66.83 33.13 0.33
N ALA A 6 -67.34 31.93 0.47
CA ALA A 6 -67.04 30.96 1.50
C ALA A 6 -65.57 30.50 1.41
N ILE A 7 -64.83 30.55 2.53
CA ILE A 7 -63.45 30.08 2.67
C ILE A 7 -63.46 28.53 2.63
N PRO A 8 -62.59 27.90 1.80
CA PRO A 8 -62.56 26.46 1.70
C PRO A 8 -62.02 25.79 3.00
N PRO A 9 -62.45 24.55 3.34
CA PRO A 9 -62.23 23.93 4.64
C PRO A 9 -60.78 23.42 4.90
N VAL A 10 -59.83 23.74 4.02
CA VAL A 10 -58.45 23.24 4.12
C VAL A 10 -57.62 23.99 5.17
N LEU A 11 -58.00 25.18 5.61
CA LEU A 11 -57.23 26.00 6.55
C LEU A 11 -57.60 25.80 8.04
N ARG A 12 -58.44 24.83 8.39
CA ARG A 12 -58.87 24.55 9.78
C ARG A 12 -57.93 23.59 10.56
N ARG A 13 -56.86 23.09 9.96
CA ARG A 13 -55.95 22.10 10.60
C ARG A 13 -54.61 22.65 11.17
N PHE A 14 -54.44 23.95 11.21
CA PHE A 14 -53.23 24.59 11.76
C PHE A 14 -53.44 25.27 13.12
N GLY A 15 -54.22 24.66 14.00
CA GLY A 15 -54.56 25.22 15.31
C GLY A 15 -54.15 24.36 16.52
N SER A 16 -53.16 23.50 16.44
CA SER A 16 -52.65 22.82 17.64
C SER A 16 -51.26 23.27 17.98
N ARG A 17 -51.18 24.23 18.92
CA ARG A 17 -49.94 24.77 19.48
C ARG A 17 -49.06 23.75 20.26
N ARG A 18 -49.35 22.44 20.21
CA ARG A 18 -48.60 21.39 20.87
C ARG A 18 -47.54 20.71 20.01
N GLY A 19 -47.47 20.98 18.71
CA GLY A 19 -46.55 20.33 17.77
C GLY A 19 -45.27 21.12 17.49
N MET A 20 -45.07 22.31 18.03
CA MET A 20 -43.96 23.18 17.68
C MET A 20 -42.77 23.16 18.67
N ALA A 21 -42.85 22.32 19.69
CA ALA A 21 -41.78 22.18 20.69
C ALA A 21 -40.80 21.02 20.43
N GLU A 22 -40.99 20.26 19.34
CA GLU A 22 -40.26 18.98 19.16
C GLU A 22 -39.23 19.00 18.04
N SER A 23 -38.91 20.12 17.44
CA SER A 23 -37.95 20.13 16.30
C SER A 23 -36.74 21.07 16.46
N VAL A 24 -36.53 21.69 17.61
CA VAL A 24 -35.26 22.35 17.90
C VAL A 24 -34.43 21.41 18.78
N ARG A 25 -33.98 20.28 18.22
CA ARG A 25 -32.80 19.60 18.78
C ARG A 25 -31.62 20.53 18.56
N LEU A 26 -31.24 21.23 19.62
CA LEU A 26 -29.96 21.92 19.66
C LEU A 26 -28.87 20.94 19.23
N PRO A 27 -27.96 21.32 18.33
CA PRO A 27 -26.84 20.47 17.99
C PRO A 27 -26.14 20.10 19.30
N THR A 28 -26.02 18.80 19.56
CA THR A 28 -25.28 18.29 20.71
C THR A 28 -23.92 18.98 20.77
N PRO A 29 -23.43 19.42 21.93
CA PRO A 29 -22.17 20.13 22.01
C PRO A 29 -21.10 19.28 21.33
N TYR A 30 -20.48 19.88 20.30
CA TYR A 30 -19.40 19.30 19.51
C TYR A 30 -18.32 18.74 20.45
N ASN A 31 -18.29 17.43 20.60
CA ASN A 31 -17.36 16.77 21.48
C ASN A 31 -16.02 16.61 20.76
N ARG A 32 -15.18 17.64 20.86
CA ARG A 32 -13.81 17.66 20.28
C ARG A 32 -12.97 16.42 20.64
N LYS A 33 -13.25 15.77 21.77
CA LYS A 33 -12.53 14.55 22.21
C LYS A 33 -12.84 13.32 21.34
N THR A 34 -14.02 13.26 20.71
CA THR A 34 -14.41 12.15 19.83
C THR A 34 -13.72 12.20 18.47
N GLU A 35 -13.29 13.36 18.00
CA GLU A 35 -12.59 13.48 16.71
C GLU A 35 -11.07 13.33 16.81
N ILE A 36 -10.49 13.62 17.95
CA ILE A 36 -9.04 13.51 18.14
C ILE A 36 -8.58 12.03 18.11
N ARG A 37 -9.36 11.11 18.68
CA ARG A 37 -9.03 9.67 18.70
C ARG A 37 -8.92 9.05 17.31
N PRO A 38 -9.88 9.24 16.38
CA PRO A 38 -9.76 8.70 15.02
C PRO A 38 -8.56 9.28 14.27
N MET A 39 -8.27 10.59 14.39
CA MET A 39 -7.12 11.22 13.74
C MET A 39 -5.78 10.61 14.19
N PHE A 40 -5.58 10.40 15.50
CA PHE A 40 -4.37 9.75 16.00
C PHE A 40 -4.23 8.31 15.49
N THR A 41 -5.33 7.57 15.47
CA THR A 41 -5.35 6.20 14.95
C THR A 41 -4.99 6.17 13.46
N GLU A 42 -5.53 7.08 12.66
CA GLU A 42 -5.22 7.20 11.23
C GLU A 42 -3.75 7.55 11.00
N ILE A 43 -3.19 8.48 11.78
CA ILE A 43 -1.77 8.84 11.69
C ILE A 43 -0.88 7.64 12.04
N ILE A 44 -1.19 6.91 13.11
CA ILE A 44 -0.44 5.73 13.52
C ILE A 44 -0.52 4.65 12.43
N LEU A 45 -1.70 4.40 11.87
CA LEU A 45 -1.89 3.43 10.79
C LEU A 45 -1.13 3.84 9.53
N PHE A 46 -1.12 5.12 9.18
CA PHE A 46 -0.35 5.64 8.06
C PHE A 46 1.17 5.47 8.28
N LEU A 47 1.67 5.79 9.46
CA LEU A 47 3.09 5.61 9.79
C LEU A 47 3.48 4.12 9.77
N LEU A 48 2.64 3.24 10.35
CA LEU A 48 2.85 1.80 10.28
C LEU A 48 2.88 1.31 8.82
N ASP A 49 1.88 1.66 8.02
CA ASP A 49 1.82 1.26 6.61
C ASP A 49 3.06 1.74 5.86
N THR A 50 3.47 2.99 6.06
CA THR A 50 4.64 3.57 5.39
C THR A 50 5.93 2.85 5.78
N VAL A 51 6.21 2.70 7.08
CA VAL A 51 7.44 2.10 7.57
C VAL A 51 7.55 0.63 7.16
N PHE A 52 6.49 -0.16 7.38
CA PHE A 52 6.49 -1.58 7.04
C PHE A 52 6.52 -1.81 5.53
N THR A 53 5.85 -0.98 4.73
CA THR A 53 5.89 -1.06 3.27
C THR A 53 7.28 -0.76 2.74
N LEU A 54 7.93 0.32 3.19
CA LEU A 54 9.30 0.65 2.78
C LEU A 54 10.29 -0.44 3.18
N PHE A 55 10.18 -0.95 4.41
CA PHE A 55 11.05 -2.01 4.88
C PHE A 55 10.81 -3.34 4.16
N GLY A 56 9.55 -3.71 3.92
CA GLY A 56 9.16 -4.88 3.15
C GLY A 56 9.65 -4.81 1.70
N MET A 57 9.51 -3.64 1.05
CA MET A 57 10.06 -3.42 -0.29
C MET A 57 11.60 -3.53 -0.31
N ALA A 58 12.29 -3.03 0.73
CA ALA A 58 13.75 -3.17 0.82
C ALA A 58 14.19 -4.64 0.95
N LEU A 59 13.47 -5.46 1.73
CA LEU A 59 13.72 -6.90 1.82
C LEU A 59 13.48 -7.62 0.49
N LEU A 60 12.40 -7.29 -0.22
CA LEU A 60 12.09 -7.87 -1.52
C LEU A 60 13.07 -7.39 -2.61
N LEU A 61 13.51 -6.13 -2.54
CA LEU A 61 14.57 -5.61 -3.42
C LEU A 61 15.89 -6.34 -3.21
N ARG A 62 16.25 -6.63 -1.94
CA ARG A 62 17.40 -7.48 -1.62
C ARG A 62 17.29 -8.85 -2.28
N LEU A 63 16.13 -9.50 -2.15
CA LEU A 63 15.88 -10.80 -2.78
C LEU A 63 15.99 -10.71 -4.32
N TRP A 64 15.40 -9.67 -4.91
CA TRP A 64 15.42 -9.45 -6.35
C TRP A 64 16.84 -9.20 -6.89
N MET A 65 17.67 -8.41 -6.15
CA MET A 65 19.07 -8.20 -6.50
C MET A 65 19.88 -9.52 -6.49
N GLN A 66 19.61 -10.39 -5.53
CA GLN A 66 20.26 -11.71 -5.46
C GLN A 66 19.85 -12.60 -6.64
N LEU A 67 18.55 -12.66 -6.96
CA LEU A 67 18.05 -13.42 -8.11
C LEU A 67 18.61 -12.89 -9.44
N SER A 68 18.78 -11.56 -9.54
CA SER A 68 19.37 -10.89 -10.70
C SER A 68 20.91 -10.97 -10.73
N ARG A 69 21.52 -11.63 -9.74
CA ARG A 69 23.00 -11.75 -9.60
C ARG A 69 23.73 -10.41 -9.66
N LEU A 70 23.12 -9.37 -9.12
CA LEU A 70 23.75 -8.05 -9.06
C LEU A 70 24.98 -8.07 -8.13
N PRO A 71 26.13 -7.46 -8.53
CA PRO A 71 27.30 -7.37 -7.67
C PRO A 71 26.96 -6.59 -6.39
N SER A 72 27.39 -7.12 -5.23
CA SER A 72 27.16 -6.48 -3.92
C SER A 72 27.91 -5.16 -3.72
N ARG A 73 28.84 -4.83 -4.61
CA ARG A 73 29.69 -3.62 -4.52
C ARG A 73 29.02 -2.34 -5.06
N ASN A 74 27.82 -2.42 -5.65
CA ASN A 74 27.15 -1.23 -6.14
C ASN A 74 26.44 -0.46 -4.99
N PRO A 75 26.26 0.87 -5.11
CA PRO A 75 25.71 1.71 -4.04
C PRO A 75 24.26 1.31 -3.67
N VAL A 76 23.47 0.83 -4.61
CA VAL A 76 22.09 0.36 -4.33
C VAL A 76 22.12 -0.85 -3.40
N SER A 77 22.96 -1.85 -3.71
CA SER A 77 23.08 -3.05 -2.88
C SER A 77 23.58 -2.73 -1.48
N GLN A 78 24.57 -1.83 -1.35
CA GLN A 78 25.10 -1.43 -0.04
C GLN A 78 24.03 -0.78 0.83
N GLY A 79 23.25 0.16 0.29
CA GLY A 79 22.16 0.81 1.02
C GLY A 79 21.09 -0.18 1.47
N VAL A 80 20.66 -1.07 0.58
CA VAL A 80 19.65 -2.10 0.92
C VAL A 80 20.18 -3.08 1.97
N PHE A 81 21.43 -3.53 1.87
CA PHE A 81 22.01 -4.42 2.86
C PHE A 81 22.15 -3.75 4.22
N GLN A 82 22.56 -2.49 4.27
CA GLN A 82 22.69 -1.74 5.52
C GLN A 82 21.36 -1.66 6.28
N VAL A 83 20.24 -1.46 5.58
CA VAL A 83 18.92 -1.35 6.19
C VAL A 83 18.36 -2.72 6.60
N THR A 84 18.70 -3.80 5.87
CA THR A 84 18.05 -5.12 6.04
C THR A 84 18.89 -6.14 6.80
N ASP A 85 20.21 -5.94 6.93
CA ASP A 85 21.13 -6.92 7.51
C ASP A 85 20.84 -7.26 8.98
N TRP A 86 20.33 -6.29 9.76
CA TRP A 86 20.05 -6.50 11.18
C TRP A 86 18.99 -7.59 11.42
N ILE A 87 18.04 -7.80 10.50
CA ILE A 87 17.02 -8.85 10.61
C ILE A 87 17.42 -10.12 9.82
N VAL A 88 18.05 -9.95 8.64
CA VAL A 88 18.36 -11.07 7.76
C VAL A 88 19.58 -11.88 8.26
N ARG A 89 20.60 -11.23 8.84
CA ARG A 89 21.79 -11.92 9.36
C ARG A 89 21.47 -12.96 10.44
N PRO A 90 20.67 -12.66 11.49
CA PRO A 90 20.32 -13.68 12.49
C PRO A 90 19.49 -14.81 11.88
N LEU A 91 18.54 -14.48 10.97
CA LEU A 91 17.72 -15.51 10.30
C LEU A 91 18.56 -16.45 9.42
N ARG A 92 19.57 -15.93 8.73
CA ARG A 92 20.46 -16.71 7.88
C ARG A 92 21.29 -17.74 8.65
N ARG A 93 21.47 -17.57 9.98
CA ARG A 93 22.11 -18.59 10.84
C ARG A 93 21.21 -19.80 11.07
N ILE A 94 19.89 -19.61 11.00
CA ILE A 94 18.88 -20.65 11.27
C ILE A 94 18.41 -21.27 9.95
N ILE A 95 18.20 -20.42 8.92
CA ILE A 95 17.66 -20.84 7.63
C ILE A 95 18.76 -20.67 6.57
N PRO A 96 19.45 -21.75 6.18
CA PRO A 96 20.46 -21.68 5.14
C PRO A 96 19.83 -21.40 3.78
N GLY A 97 20.54 -20.70 2.90
CA GLY A 97 20.14 -20.51 1.51
C GLY A 97 20.19 -21.85 0.74
N LEU A 98 19.11 -22.20 0.06
CA LEU A 98 19.02 -23.40 -0.77
C LEU A 98 18.65 -23.01 -2.21
N GLY A 99 19.30 -23.63 -3.18
CA GLY A 99 18.98 -23.43 -4.60
C GLY A 99 19.26 -22.03 -5.16
N GLY A 100 20.19 -21.27 -4.55
CA GLY A 100 20.51 -19.91 -4.98
C GLY A 100 19.52 -18.83 -4.51
N ILE A 101 18.47 -19.23 -3.78
CA ILE A 101 17.49 -18.33 -3.17
C ILE A 101 17.84 -18.15 -1.68
N ASP A 102 17.85 -16.90 -1.24
CA ASP A 102 18.01 -16.57 0.18
C ASP A 102 16.68 -16.70 0.93
N TRP A 103 16.38 -17.92 1.36
CA TRP A 103 15.16 -18.22 2.12
C TRP A 103 15.04 -17.42 3.41
N ALA A 104 16.18 -17.04 4.01
CA ALA A 104 16.18 -16.17 5.18
C ALA A 104 15.58 -14.79 4.86
N THR A 105 15.88 -14.24 3.69
CA THR A 105 15.29 -12.96 3.24
C THR A 105 13.80 -13.11 2.92
N VAL A 106 13.37 -14.21 2.29
CA VAL A 106 11.95 -14.51 2.03
C VAL A 106 11.17 -14.61 3.33
N PHE A 107 11.71 -15.35 4.28
CA PHE A 107 11.10 -15.53 5.59
C PHE A 107 11.07 -14.23 6.41
N ALA A 108 12.14 -13.42 6.34
CA ALA A 108 12.16 -12.08 6.94
C ALA A 108 11.06 -11.17 6.37
N ALA A 109 10.87 -11.17 5.05
CA ALA A 109 9.81 -10.39 4.41
C ALA A 109 8.41 -10.86 4.83
N TYR A 110 8.20 -12.16 4.92
CA TYR A 110 6.95 -12.74 5.41
C TYR A 110 6.68 -12.40 6.87
N LEU A 111 7.67 -12.56 7.76
CA LEU A 111 7.54 -12.20 9.17
C LEU A 111 7.25 -10.70 9.35
N THR A 112 7.87 -9.86 8.53
CA THR A 112 7.59 -8.41 8.51
C THR A 112 6.14 -8.14 8.11
N ALA A 113 5.59 -8.85 7.12
CA ALA A 113 4.20 -8.71 6.70
C ALA A 113 3.22 -9.18 7.79
N VAL A 114 3.51 -10.29 8.46
CA VAL A 114 2.71 -10.77 9.60
C VAL A 114 2.78 -9.78 10.76
N ALA A 115 3.98 -9.29 11.11
CA ALA A 115 4.16 -8.28 12.17
C ALA A 115 3.38 -6.99 11.86
N PHE A 116 3.40 -6.53 10.60
CA PHE A 116 2.59 -5.40 10.15
C PHE A 116 1.09 -5.59 10.42
N LEU A 117 0.54 -6.76 10.04
CA LEU A 117 -0.88 -7.07 10.22
C LEU A 117 -1.25 -7.21 11.70
N LEU A 118 -0.38 -7.81 12.51
CA LEU A 118 -0.54 -7.90 13.97
C LEU A 118 -0.57 -6.51 14.61
N CYS A 119 0.40 -5.65 14.30
CA CYS A 119 0.43 -4.27 14.80
C CYS A 119 -0.82 -3.50 14.38
N ARG A 120 -1.26 -3.67 13.13
CA ARG A 120 -2.49 -3.04 12.63
C ARG A 120 -3.73 -3.51 13.37
N ALA A 121 -3.87 -4.81 13.63
CA ALA A 121 -4.98 -5.39 14.39
C ALA A 121 -5.01 -4.83 15.83
N LEU A 122 -3.85 -4.74 16.49
CA LEU A 122 -3.73 -4.16 17.83
C LEU A 122 -4.15 -2.68 17.86
N VAL A 123 -3.73 -1.88 16.89
CA VAL A 123 -4.10 -0.45 16.80
C VAL A 123 -5.60 -0.28 16.59
N LEU A 124 -6.23 -1.20 15.85
CA LEU A 124 -7.67 -1.21 15.61
C LEU A 124 -8.48 -1.82 16.77
N GLY A 125 -7.83 -2.36 17.79
CA GLY A 125 -8.48 -2.99 18.96
C GLY A 125 -9.10 -4.36 18.64
N ALA A 126 -8.69 -4.99 17.51
CA ALA A 126 -9.11 -6.35 17.19
C ALA A 126 -8.27 -7.38 17.98
N ASP A 127 -8.86 -8.55 18.24
CA ASP A 127 -8.11 -9.68 18.83
C ASP A 127 -7.24 -10.36 17.76
N PRO A 128 -5.90 -10.18 17.80
CA PRO A 128 -5.03 -10.74 16.76
C PRO A 128 -4.93 -12.27 16.83
N LEU A 129 -5.18 -12.89 17.99
CA LEU A 129 -5.08 -14.34 18.17
C LEU A 129 -6.28 -15.07 17.55
N GLY A 130 -7.48 -14.49 17.67
CA GLY A 130 -8.70 -15.04 17.05
C GLY A 130 -8.63 -15.07 15.52
N PHE A 131 -7.88 -14.15 14.90
CA PHE A 131 -7.73 -14.02 13.45
C PHE A 131 -6.38 -14.51 12.91
N LEU A 132 -5.61 -15.23 13.73
CA LEU A 132 -4.26 -15.67 13.34
C LEU A 132 -4.17 -16.38 11.97
N PRO A 133 -5.04 -17.35 11.63
CA PRO A 133 -5.01 -18.00 10.31
C PRO A 133 -5.21 -17.02 9.15
N VAL A 134 -6.13 -16.07 9.32
CA VAL A 134 -6.40 -15.02 8.33
C VAL A 134 -5.19 -14.08 8.20
N ILE A 135 -4.57 -13.69 9.31
CA ILE A 135 -3.36 -12.85 9.33
C ILE A 135 -2.21 -13.53 8.58
N LEU A 136 -2.01 -14.83 8.78
CA LEU A 136 -0.98 -15.59 8.06
C LEU A 136 -1.25 -15.63 6.54
N ALA A 137 -2.50 -15.84 6.13
CA ALA A 137 -2.88 -15.81 4.72
C ALA A 137 -2.71 -14.40 4.10
N LEU A 138 -3.19 -13.37 4.79
CA LEU A 138 -3.04 -11.98 4.37
C LEU A 138 -1.58 -11.51 4.38
N GLY A 139 -0.71 -12.11 5.18
CA GLY A 139 0.73 -11.88 5.17
C GLY A 139 1.35 -12.16 3.81
N VAL A 140 0.96 -13.26 3.16
CA VAL A 140 1.41 -13.60 1.81
C VAL A 140 0.92 -12.56 0.79
N LEU A 141 -0.35 -12.14 0.87
CA LEU A 141 -0.90 -11.11 0.00
C LEU A 141 -0.22 -9.76 0.20
N SER A 142 0.11 -9.39 1.44
CA SER A 142 0.84 -8.17 1.77
C SER A 142 2.26 -8.19 1.20
N MET A 143 2.96 -9.32 1.31
CA MET A 143 4.28 -9.52 0.71
C MET A 143 4.23 -9.39 -0.82
N LEU A 144 3.20 -9.96 -1.47
CA LEU A 144 3.00 -9.85 -2.92
C LEU A 144 2.70 -8.39 -3.32
N LYS A 145 1.84 -7.69 -2.57
CA LYS A 145 1.57 -6.26 -2.74
C LYS A 145 2.87 -5.44 -2.69
N TRP A 146 3.71 -5.66 -1.70
CA TRP A 146 5.00 -4.96 -1.56
C TRP A 146 5.95 -5.27 -2.71
N GLY A 147 5.96 -6.52 -3.21
CA GLY A 147 6.76 -6.90 -4.39
C GLY A 147 6.35 -6.15 -5.66
N ILE A 148 5.07 -6.07 -5.94
CA ILE A 148 4.55 -5.33 -7.10
C ILE A 148 4.81 -3.82 -6.93
N SER A 149 4.60 -3.28 -5.72
CA SER A 149 4.91 -1.88 -5.42
C SER A 149 6.40 -1.58 -5.59
N MET A 150 7.29 -2.47 -5.15
CA MET A 150 8.73 -2.36 -5.36
C MET A 150 9.08 -2.28 -6.85
N VAL A 151 8.55 -3.21 -7.67
CA VAL A 151 8.76 -3.20 -9.12
C VAL A 151 8.30 -1.88 -9.73
N MET A 152 7.14 -1.39 -9.34
CA MET A 152 6.58 -0.12 -9.80
C MET A 152 7.51 1.05 -9.46
N TRP A 153 7.97 1.16 -8.20
CA TRP A 153 8.84 2.24 -7.76
C TRP A 153 10.24 2.19 -8.40
N VAL A 154 10.83 0.99 -8.54
CA VAL A 154 12.13 0.82 -9.20
C VAL A 154 12.03 1.17 -10.68
N THR A 155 10.94 0.83 -11.35
CA THR A 155 10.69 1.19 -12.76
C THR A 155 10.49 2.70 -12.91
N LEU A 156 9.75 3.33 -12.01
CA LEU A 156 9.57 4.79 -12.01
C LEU A 156 10.90 5.50 -11.79
N LEU A 157 11.69 5.03 -10.81
CA LEU A 157 13.02 5.58 -10.55
C LEU A 157 13.93 5.45 -11.77
N MET A 158 13.90 4.30 -12.46
CA MET A 158 14.65 4.11 -13.71
C MET A 158 14.21 5.10 -14.78
N ALA A 159 12.89 5.32 -14.97
CA ALA A 159 12.38 6.28 -15.94
C ALA A 159 12.86 7.70 -15.65
N VAL A 160 12.78 8.12 -14.39
CA VAL A 160 13.26 9.44 -13.93
C VAL A 160 14.77 9.58 -14.11
N LEU A 161 15.57 8.59 -13.73
CA LEU A 161 17.03 8.63 -13.94
C LEU A 161 17.40 8.72 -15.44
N SER A 162 16.67 8.01 -16.29
CA SER A 162 16.88 8.06 -17.75
C SER A 162 16.70 9.47 -18.32
N TRP A 163 15.85 10.28 -17.70
CA TRP A 163 15.58 11.65 -18.15
C TRP A 163 16.52 12.68 -17.52
N VAL A 164 16.75 12.56 -16.21
CA VAL A 164 17.50 13.58 -15.45
C VAL A 164 19.00 13.36 -15.55
N ASN A 165 19.47 12.12 -15.38
CA ASN A 165 20.88 11.78 -15.37
C ASN A 165 21.13 10.33 -15.82
N PRO A 166 21.18 10.06 -17.13
CA PRO A 166 21.40 8.72 -17.67
C PRO A 166 22.77 8.13 -17.31
N ASN A 167 23.75 8.97 -16.98
CA ASN A 167 25.12 8.57 -16.62
C ASN A 167 25.31 8.42 -15.10
N SER A 168 24.23 8.45 -14.32
CA SER A 168 24.29 8.21 -12.87
C SER A 168 24.87 6.83 -12.54
N PRO A 169 25.70 6.69 -11.51
CA PRO A 169 26.17 5.38 -11.03
C PRO A 169 25.05 4.46 -10.58
N LEU A 170 23.85 5.00 -10.32
CA LEU A 170 22.65 4.26 -9.98
C LEU A 170 21.90 3.73 -11.23
N ALA A 171 22.11 4.32 -12.41
CA ALA A 171 21.37 3.98 -13.60
C ALA A 171 21.61 2.53 -14.05
N ALA A 172 22.87 2.09 -14.09
CA ALA A 172 23.25 0.75 -14.52
C ALA A 172 22.66 -0.38 -13.64
N PRO A 173 22.78 -0.33 -12.28
CA PRO A 173 22.14 -1.32 -11.41
C PRO A 173 20.62 -1.35 -11.53
N ILE A 174 19.98 -0.17 -11.58
CA ILE A 174 18.52 -0.09 -11.69
C ILE A 174 18.03 -0.61 -13.04
N TRP A 175 18.75 -0.27 -14.13
CA TRP A 175 18.48 -0.86 -15.44
C TRP A 175 18.56 -2.38 -15.42
N HIS A 176 19.60 -2.93 -14.80
CA HIS A 176 19.78 -4.38 -14.70
C HIS A 176 18.62 -5.08 -13.96
N LEU A 177 18.09 -4.43 -12.93
CA LEU A 177 16.92 -4.93 -12.17
C LEU A 177 15.62 -4.87 -12.97
N THR A 178 15.41 -3.82 -13.76
CA THR A 178 14.17 -3.61 -14.52
C THR A 178 14.17 -4.28 -15.89
N ALA A 179 15.34 -4.52 -16.47
CA ALA A 179 15.52 -5.12 -17.79
C ALA A 179 14.75 -6.44 -18.00
N PRO A 180 14.72 -7.42 -17.08
CA PRO A 180 14.00 -8.67 -17.31
C PRO A 180 12.49 -8.46 -17.45
N LEU A 181 11.93 -7.41 -16.82
CA LEU A 181 10.51 -7.07 -16.88
C LEU A 181 10.19 -6.18 -18.09
N LEU A 182 11.09 -5.27 -18.46
CA LEU A 182 10.87 -4.34 -19.57
C LEU A 182 11.13 -4.97 -20.94
N ARG A 183 12.12 -5.88 -21.05
CA ARG A 183 12.46 -6.52 -22.34
C ARG A 183 11.26 -7.18 -23.05
N PRO A 184 10.38 -7.97 -22.40
CA PRO A 184 9.22 -8.55 -23.07
C PRO A 184 8.25 -7.47 -23.57
N ILE A 185 8.05 -6.39 -22.81
CA ILE A 185 7.18 -5.26 -23.19
C ILE A 185 7.79 -4.51 -24.39
N GLN A 186 9.10 -4.23 -24.35
CA GLN A 186 9.83 -3.54 -25.44
C GLN A 186 9.84 -4.30 -26.77
N ARG A 187 9.63 -5.63 -26.75
CA ARG A 187 9.51 -6.44 -27.97
C ARG A 187 8.17 -6.22 -28.68
N VAL A 188 7.12 -5.91 -27.91
CA VAL A 188 5.76 -5.74 -28.44
C VAL A 188 5.46 -4.28 -28.76
N VAL A 189 6.02 -3.37 -27.97
CA VAL A 189 5.75 -1.92 -28.08
C VAL A 189 6.94 -1.23 -28.75
N PRO A 190 6.77 -0.69 -29.96
CA PRO A 190 7.81 0.07 -30.65
C PRO A 190 8.10 1.38 -29.92
N ARG A 191 9.35 1.85 -29.98
CA ARG A 191 9.74 3.16 -29.46
C ARG A 191 9.11 4.25 -30.31
N LEU A 192 8.31 5.12 -29.70
CA LEU A 192 7.65 6.23 -30.38
C LEU A 192 8.47 7.51 -30.18
N GLY A 193 9.04 8.03 -31.28
CA GLY A 193 9.73 9.31 -31.26
C GLY A 193 10.93 9.45 -30.31
N GLY A 194 11.63 8.32 -29.99
CA GLY A 194 12.77 8.33 -29.08
C GLY A 194 12.37 8.13 -27.59
N PHE A 195 11.10 8.13 -27.26
CA PHE A 195 10.57 7.83 -25.92
C PHE A 195 10.26 6.35 -25.76
N ASP A 196 10.71 5.77 -24.67
CA ASP A 196 10.36 4.39 -24.28
C ASP A 196 9.11 4.40 -23.40
N ILE A 197 7.98 3.92 -23.96
CA ILE A 197 6.68 3.86 -23.26
C ILE A 197 6.59 2.60 -22.39
N SER A 198 7.52 1.66 -22.53
CA SER A 198 7.49 0.39 -21.78
C SER A 198 7.40 0.55 -20.24
N PRO A 199 8.10 1.52 -19.60
CA PRO A 199 7.94 1.76 -18.19
C PRO A 199 6.51 2.17 -17.77
N LEU A 200 5.83 2.95 -18.61
CA LEU A 200 4.45 3.38 -18.38
C LEU A 200 3.48 2.19 -18.44
N ILE A 201 3.68 1.30 -19.43
CA ILE A 201 2.86 0.09 -19.56
C ILE A 201 3.07 -0.83 -18.35
N LEU A 202 4.32 -1.04 -17.93
CA LEU A 202 4.63 -1.83 -16.74
C LEU A 202 3.99 -1.22 -15.48
N PHE A 203 4.00 0.11 -15.36
CA PHE A 203 3.35 0.82 -14.27
C PHE A 203 1.82 0.57 -14.24
N VAL A 204 1.15 0.65 -15.40
CA VAL A 204 -0.29 0.38 -15.51
C VAL A 204 -0.62 -1.07 -15.16
N ILE A 205 0.18 -2.03 -15.65
CA ILE A 205 0.02 -3.45 -15.31
C ILE A 205 0.17 -3.65 -13.79
N ALA A 206 1.19 -3.06 -13.18
CA ALA A 206 1.42 -3.13 -11.74
C ALA A 206 0.24 -2.54 -10.94
N GLN A 207 -0.33 -1.42 -11.37
CA GLN A 207 -1.52 -0.82 -10.74
C GLN A 207 -2.75 -1.74 -10.83
N ILE A 208 -2.98 -2.36 -11.98
CA ILE A 208 -4.07 -3.34 -12.14
C ILE A 208 -3.88 -4.52 -11.17
N LEU A 209 -2.67 -5.06 -11.08
CA LEU A 209 -2.35 -6.16 -10.17
C LEU A 209 -2.55 -5.76 -8.70
N LEU A 210 -2.13 -4.54 -8.31
CA LEU A 210 -2.37 -4.03 -6.96
C LEU A 210 -3.85 -3.89 -6.64
N MET A 211 -4.67 -3.45 -7.61
CA MET A 211 -6.12 -3.36 -7.46
C MET A 211 -6.76 -4.74 -7.29
N VAL A 212 -6.31 -5.75 -8.05
CA VAL A 212 -6.78 -7.14 -7.91
C VAL A 212 -6.43 -7.68 -6.53
N ILE A 213 -5.18 -7.52 -6.07
CA ILE A 213 -4.77 -7.98 -4.75
C ILE A 213 -5.56 -7.28 -3.63
N ALA A 214 -5.81 -5.98 -3.77
CA ALA A 214 -6.62 -5.23 -2.80
C ALA A 214 -8.07 -5.75 -2.73
N ASN A 215 -8.64 -6.20 -3.84
CA ASN A 215 -9.97 -6.81 -3.86
C ASN A 215 -9.96 -8.21 -3.20
N VAL A 216 -8.98 -9.04 -3.54
CA VAL A 216 -8.82 -10.38 -2.93
C VAL A 216 -8.62 -10.26 -1.41
N SER A 217 -7.78 -9.34 -0.96
CA SER A 217 -7.52 -9.15 0.48
C SER A 217 -8.78 -8.73 1.25
N ARG A 218 -9.68 -7.95 0.63
CA ARG A 218 -10.97 -7.58 1.23
C ARG A 218 -11.96 -8.75 1.31
N GLY A 219 -11.87 -9.71 0.38
CA GLY A 219 -12.72 -10.90 0.41
C GLY A 219 -12.26 -11.98 1.40
N VAL A 220 -11.03 -11.90 1.90
CA VAL A 220 -10.44 -12.83 2.88
C VAL A 220 -10.54 -12.29 4.30
N ALA A 221 -10.62 -10.97 4.48
CA ALA A 221 -10.72 -10.28 5.77
C ALA A 221 -12.17 -10.16 6.24
#